data_7edd95bc9b97a9412d36a03d329d9275
#
_entry.id   7edd95bc9b97a9412d36a03d329d9275
#
_cell.length_a   1.000
_cell.length_b   1.000
_cell.length_c   1.000
_cell.angle_alpha   90.00
_cell.angle_beta   90.00
_cell.angle_gamma   90.00
#
_symmetry.space_group_name_H-M   'P 1'
#
loop_
_entity.id
_entity.type
_entity.pdbx_description
1 polymer ?
#
loop_
_entity_poly.entity_id
_entity_poly.type
_entity_poly.pdbx_seq_one_letter_code
_entity_poly.pdbx_strand_id
1 'polypeptide(L)'
;MGRLFAQAGGSGLVHPGYGPLAPVRDLATGLPLLQLPEGFSYTSFGWAREPLDRDVPTPGAHDGMGVVAVEGDVVTLVRNHEVVAGWGSFAPAAASYDPRCGGGTATLRFDTRAGRFLGGHASLGGTVQNCAGGVTPWGTWLSCEEFVSAAGPVTLSNADHVLARDHGFVFEVPADGVSRAEPLLAMGQFKHEAVSVDPATGIFYLTEDTDPEAGFYRMIPKVPGQPVRGGRLQMLRAVGAPDLRSGRRVGERLRVQWVDIPDPLAGADAFGEGLGVLRQGLAAGGSRFTRLEGVIVGDGRVYFTATNGGDAACGQVWAYHPGAEVLELAYESPDPLELDYPDNVVLSPRGGLVICEDSDQPVQRLYGLTRGGGLFEFCRNHVQLEGQMGFAGDFREEEWAGACFS
;
A
#
# COMPACT_ATOMS: atom_id res chain seq x y z
N MET A 1 12.40 -28.26 -6.89
CA MET A 1 11.88 -26.94 -6.53
C MET A 1 11.77 -26.11 -7.80
N GLY A 2 10.53 -25.96 -8.32
CA GLY A 2 10.27 -25.30 -9.59
C GLY A 2 10.51 -23.79 -9.50
N ARG A 3 10.99 -23.22 -10.59
CA ARG A 3 11.05 -21.77 -10.79
C ARG A 3 9.63 -21.21 -10.68
N LEU A 4 9.38 -20.27 -9.79
CA LEU A 4 8.05 -19.72 -9.58
C LEU A 4 7.65 -18.71 -10.67
N PHE A 5 8.64 -18.05 -11.24
CA PHE A 5 8.50 -17.12 -12.37
C PHE A 5 9.50 -17.58 -13.45
N ALA A 6 9.07 -18.44 -14.35
CA ALA A 6 9.76 -18.68 -15.59
C ALA A 6 8.92 -18.02 -16.67
N GLN A 7 9.40 -16.92 -17.28
CA GLN A 7 8.81 -16.46 -18.52
C GLN A 7 8.76 -17.64 -19.50
N ALA A 8 7.58 -18.12 -19.80
CA ALA A 8 7.35 -18.77 -21.06
C ALA A 8 7.55 -17.64 -22.10
N GLY A 9 8.59 -17.73 -22.93
CA GLY A 9 8.95 -16.68 -23.88
C GLY A 9 7.78 -16.31 -24.78
N GLY A 10 7.13 -15.21 -24.46
CA GLY A 10 5.99 -14.60 -25.11
C GLY A 10 5.46 -13.51 -24.19
N SER A 11 5.81 -12.26 -24.48
CA SER A 11 5.15 -11.08 -23.92
C SER A 11 3.67 -11.15 -24.26
N GLY A 12 2.78 -11.07 -23.28
CA GLY A 12 1.36 -10.97 -23.50
C GLY A 12 0.52 -11.43 -22.32
N LEU A 13 -0.66 -10.85 -22.19
CA LEU A 13 -1.65 -11.24 -21.21
C LEU A 13 -2.05 -12.71 -21.40
N VAL A 14 -2.02 -13.50 -20.33
CA VAL A 14 -2.53 -14.87 -20.35
C VAL A 14 -4.04 -14.86 -20.16
N HIS A 15 -4.71 -15.88 -20.67
CA HIS A 15 -6.15 -16.06 -20.47
C HIS A 15 -6.39 -16.92 -19.21
N PRO A 16 -6.92 -16.38 -18.10
CA PRO A 16 -7.08 -17.11 -16.85
C PRO A 16 -8.27 -18.09 -16.85
N GLY A 17 -9.08 -18.11 -17.92
CA GLY A 17 -10.29 -18.93 -18.03
C GLY A 17 -11.54 -18.29 -17.43
N TYR A 18 -11.46 -17.05 -16.95
CA TYR A 18 -12.64 -16.32 -16.39
C TYR A 18 -13.59 -15.75 -17.44
N GLY A 19 -13.21 -15.69 -18.70
CA GLY A 19 -13.99 -15.02 -19.76
C GLY A 19 -13.73 -13.50 -19.84
N PRO A 20 -14.42 -12.82 -20.78
CA PRO A 20 -14.25 -11.37 -20.98
C PRO A 20 -14.84 -10.56 -19.83
N LEU A 21 -14.28 -9.37 -19.60
CA LEU A 21 -14.85 -8.40 -18.66
C LEU A 21 -16.09 -7.73 -19.26
N ALA A 22 -17.11 -7.54 -18.43
CA ALA A 22 -18.32 -6.81 -18.78
C ALA A 22 -18.81 -5.99 -17.57
N PRO A 23 -19.56 -4.87 -17.79
CA PRO A 23 -20.15 -4.12 -16.70
C PRO A 23 -21.08 -4.98 -15.84
N VAL A 24 -20.79 -5.03 -14.54
CA VAL A 24 -21.60 -5.76 -13.54
C VAL A 24 -22.28 -4.74 -12.63
N ARG A 25 -23.53 -5.01 -12.27
CA ARG A 25 -24.26 -4.13 -11.35
C ARG A 25 -23.87 -4.40 -9.90
N ASP A 26 -23.53 -3.34 -9.17
CA ASP A 26 -23.37 -3.35 -7.73
C ASP A 26 -24.65 -3.82 -7.02
N LEU A 27 -24.50 -4.75 -6.09
CA LEU A 27 -25.65 -5.33 -5.36
C LEU A 27 -26.30 -4.34 -4.39
N ALA A 28 -25.58 -3.32 -3.93
CA ALA A 28 -26.10 -2.31 -3.02
C ALA A 28 -26.84 -1.18 -3.76
N THR A 29 -26.25 -0.64 -4.81
CA THR A 29 -26.75 0.56 -5.50
C THR A 29 -27.41 0.28 -6.84
N GLY A 30 -27.16 -0.88 -7.45
CA GLY A 30 -27.58 -1.22 -8.80
C GLY A 30 -26.79 -0.52 -9.91
N LEU A 31 -25.77 0.28 -9.58
CA LEU A 31 -24.94 0.99 -10.53
C LEU A 31 -23.88 0.07 -11.14
N PRO A 32 -23.53 0.21 -12.43
CA PRO A 32 -22.46 -0.58 -13.05
C PRO A 32 -21.10 0.09 -12.82
N LEU A 33 -20.53 -0.10 -11.60
CA LEU A 33 -19.32 0.59 -11.17
C LEU A 33 -18.04 -0.15 -11.57
N LEU A 34 -18.14 -1.45 -11.85
CA LEU A 34 -16.99 -2.30 -12.21
C LEU A 34 -17.31 -3.13 -13.46
N GLN A 35 -16.25 -3.45 -14.22
CA GLN A 35 -16.29 -4.53 -15.20
C GLN A 35 -15.59 -5.75 -14.60
N LEU A 36 -16.29 -6.88 -14.59
CA LEU A 36 -15.81 -8.15 -14.01
C LEU A 36 -16.08 -9.31 -14.98
N PRO A 37 -15.37 -10.44 -14.82
CA PRO A 37 -15.71 -11.66 -15.53
C PRO A 37 -17.09 -12.19 -15.16
N GLU A 38 -17.69 -13.00 -16.05
CA GLU A 38 -18.99 -13.63 -15.79
C GLU A 38 -18.97 -14.46 -14.50
N GLY A 39 -20.03 -14.36 -13.70
CA GLY A 39 -20.19 -15.09 -12.44
C GLY A 39 -19.65 -14.38 -11.22
N PHE A 40 -18.93 -13.26 -11.38
CA PHE A 40 -18.53 -12.40 -10.27
C PHE A 40 -19.60 -11.38 -9.93
N SER A 41 -19.70 -11.03 -8.65
CA SER A 41 -20.58 -9.98 -8.14
C SER A 41 -19.84 -9.17 -7.08
N TYR A 42 -20.33 -7.97 -6.79
CA TYR A 42 -19.73 -7.10 -5.78
C TYR A 42 -20.78 -6.24 -5.08
N THR A 43 -20.41 -5.70 -3.94
CA THR A 43 -21.20 -4.76 -3.16
C THR A 43 -20.32 -3.58 -2.77
N SER A 44 -20.71 -2.37 -3.17
CA SER A 44 -20.05 -1.15 -2.71
C SER A 44 -20.56 -0.73 -1.34
N PHE A 45 -19.68 -0.14 -0.50
CA PHE A 45 -20.02 0.36 0.82
C PHE A 45 -19.04 1.41 1.30
N GLY A 46 -19.46 2.20 2.29
CA GLY A 46 -18.61 3.18 2.93
C GLY A 46 -18.17 4.30 1.99
N TRP A 47 -19.10 4.80 1.18
CA TRP A 47 -18.87 5.91 0.27
C TRP A 47 -18.47 7.17 1.05
N ALA A 48 -17.61 7.99 0.46
CA ALA A 48 -17.26 9.29 1.04
C ALA A 48 -18.52 10.13 1.29
N ARG A 49 -18.54 10.86 2.41
CA ARG A 49 -19.65 11.67 2.92
C ARG A 49 -20.83 10.90 3.51
N GLU A 50 -20.95 9.59 3.27
CA GLU A 50 -21.92 8.77 4.01
C GLU A 50 -21.56 8.71 5.52
N PRO A 51 -22.53 8.47 6.40
CA PRO A 51 -22.23 8.31 7.82
C PRO A 51 -21.27 7.12 8.06
N LEU A 52 -20.11 7.41 8.62
CA LEU A 52 -19.18 6.39 9.14
C LEU A 52 -19.67 5.93 10.52
N ASP A 53 -19.96 6.90 11.39
CA ASP A 53 -20.63 6.77 12.67
C ASP A 53 -21.68 7.91 12.78
N ARG A 54 -22.45 7.98 13.87
CA ARG A 54 -23.62 8.88 14.04
C ARG A 54 -23.37 10.31 13.64
N ASP A 55 -22.19 10.85 13.94
CA ASP A 55 -21.86 12.26 13.74
C ASP A 55 -20.60 12.49 12.88
N VAL A 56 -19.98 11.43 12.36
CA VAL A 56 -18.75 11.51 11.57
C VAL A 56 -19.04 11.04 10.14
N PRO A 57 -18.91 11.91 9.14
CA PRO A 57 -19.00 11.50 7.75
C PRO A 57 -17.75 10.68 7.38
N THR A 58 -17.90 9.72 6.50
CA THR A 58 -16.79 8.98 5.91
C THR A 58 -15.89 9.96 5.15
N PRO A 59 -14.61 10.07 5.47
CA PRO A 59 -13.68 10.90 4.71
C PRO A 59 -13.54 10.40 3.27
N GLY A 60 -13.04 11.25 2.38
CA GLY A 60 -12.65 10.88 1.02
C GLY A 60 -11.25 10.27 0.96
N ALA A 61 -10.66 10.25 -0.24
CA ALA A 61 -9.33 9.73 -0.51
C ALA A 61 -9.15 8.36 0.18
N HIS A 62 -9.96 7.40 -0.22
CA HIS A 62 -9.89 6.03 0.28
C HIS A 62 -8.65 5.37 -0.26
N ASP A 63 -7.89 4.74 0.63
CA ASP A 63 -6.62 4.16 0.30
C ASP A 63 -6.46 2.75 0.90
N GLY A 64 -5.22 2.29 1.11
CA GLY A 64 -4.87 0.95 1.56
C GLY A 64 -5.78 0.41 2.65
N MET A 65 -6.15 -0.85 2.51
CA MET A 65 -7.12 -1.50 3.39
C MET A 65 -6.71 -2.94 3.68
N GLY A 66 -7.03 -3.42 4.89
CA GLY A 66 -6.79 -4.80 5.26
C GLY A 66 -7.84 -5.37 6.21
N VAL A 67 -8.04 -6.69 6.12
CA VAL A 67 -8.88 -7.45 7.06
C VAL A 67 -8.07 -7.76 8.30
N VAL A 68 -8.44 -7.18 9.44
CA VAL A 68 -7.73 -7.31 10.72
C VAL A 68 -8.37 -8.33 11.67
N ALA A 69 -9.66 -8.63 11.47
CA ALA A 69 -10.35 -9.67 12.24
C ALA A 69 -11.50 -10.31 11.43
N VAL A 70 -11.80 -11.56 11.76
CA VAL A 70 -12.93 -12.32 11.19
C VAL A 70 -13.69 -13.00 12.34
N GLU A 71 -14.97 -12.69 12.49
CA GLU A 71 -15.86 -13.25 13.51
C GLU A 71 -17.09 -13.87 12.84
N GLY A 72 -17.07 -15.16 12.57
CA GLY A 72 -18.10 -15.84 11.80
C GLY A 72 -18.17 -15.30 10.38
N ASP A 73 -19.30 -14.73 9.98
CA ASP A 73 -19.51 -14.12 8.66
C ASP A 73 -19.15 -12.62 8.63
N VAL A 74 -18.70 -12.03 9.75
CA VAL A 74 -18.36 -10.62 9.86
C VAL A 74 -16.86 -10.43 9.77
N VAL A 75 -16.44 -9.58 8.84
CA VAL A 75 -15.05 -9.11 8.72
C VAL A 75 -14.93 -7.69 9.28
N THR A 76 -13.81 -7.43 9.95
CA THR A 76 -13.39 -6.09 10.36
C THR A 76 -12.23 -5.67 9.49
N LEU A 77 -12.40 -4.53 8.82
CA LEU A 77 -11.39 -3.92 7.96
C LEU A 77 -10.91 -2.62 8.58
N VAL A 78 -9.65 -2.28 8.37
CA VAL A 78 -9.14 -0.92 8.58
C VAL A 78 -8.77 -0.36 7.21
N ARG A 79 -9.27 0.84 6.92
CA ARG A 79 -9.05 1.56 5.66
C ARG A 79 -8.40 2.89 5.94
N ASN A 80 -7.35 3.19 5.19
CA ASN A 80 -6.68 4.49 5.21
C ASN A 80 -7.51 5.57 4.48
N HIS A 81 -7.23 6.81 4.84
CA HIS A 81 -7.74 8.00 4.17
C HIS A 81 -6.55 8.95 3.95
N GLU A 82 -6.14 9.06 2.71
CA GLU A 82 -4.99 9.82 2.24
C GLU A 82 -5.30 11.33 2.16
N VAL A 83 -5.75 11.90 3.26
CA VAL A 83 -6.14 13.31 3.32
C VAL A 83 -4.95 14.17 3.75
N VAL A 84 -4.74 15.28 3.05
CA VAL A 84 -3.68 16.24 3.37
C VAL A 84 -4.00 17.05 4.63
N ALA A 85 -2.99 17.74 5.19
CA ALA A 85 -3.11 18.61 6.34
C ALA A 85 -4.10 19.79 6.10
N GLY A 86 -4.60 20.38 7.20
CA GLY A 86 -5.43 21.58 7.17
C GLY A 86 -6.93 21.33 7.24
N TRP A 87 -7.38 20.08 7.25
CA TRP A 87 -8.81 19.73 7.31
C TRP A 87 -9.30 19.44 8.74
N GLY A 88 -8.36 19.22 9.67
CA GLY A 88 -8.65 18.81 11.03
C GLY A 88 -8.91 17.30 11.16
N SER A 89 -8.54 16.76 12.32
CA SER A 89 -8.72 15.33 12.60
C SER A 89 -10.20 14.97 12.68
N PHE A 90 -10.59 13.88 11.99
CA PHE A 90 -11.93 13.31 12.06
C PHE A 90 -12.07 12.25 13.17
N ALA A 91 -10.95 11.83 13.79
CA ALA A 91 -10.95 10.86 14.89
C ALA A 91 -11.11 11.55 16.25
N PRO A 92 -11.52 10.80 17.30
CA PRO A 92 -11.54 11.30 18.66
C PRO A 92 -10.16 11.83 19.10
N ALA A 93 -10.13 12.83 19.98
CA ALA A 93 -8.89 13.45 20.44
C ALA A 93 -7.85 12.44 21.00
N ALA A 94 -8.31 11.36 21.62
CA ALA A 94 -7.44 10.29 22.13
C ALA A 94 -6.77 9.44 21.03
N ALA A 95 -7.31 9.49 19.81
CA ALA A 95 -6.80 8.77 18.64
C ALA A 95 -6.26 9.74 17.56
N SER A 96 -6.01 10.99 17.91
CA SER A 96 -5.54 12.03 17.00
C SER A 96 -4.08 12.37 17.28
N TYR A 97 -3.22 12.23 16.28
CA TYR A 97 -1.78 12.54 16.38
C TYR A 97 -1.53 14.05 16.33
N ASP A 98 -1.81 14.68 15.20
CA ASP A 98 -1.82 16.15 15.04
C ASP A 98 -3.26 16.60 14.74
N PRO A 99 -3.93 17.31 15.65
CA PRO A 99 -5.34 17.66 15.45
C PRO A 99 -5.60 18.61 14.26
N ARG A 100 -4.55 19.12 13.60
CA ARG A 100 -4.63 19.99 12.43
C ARG A 100 -4.72 19.21 11.12
N CYS A 101 -4.33 17.94 11.14
CA CYS A 101 -4.21 17.09 9.95
C CYS A 101 -5.46 16.25 9.72
N GLY A 102 -5.78 15.99 8.46
CA GLY A 102 -7.02 15.34 8.04
C GLY A 102 -6.89 13.86 7.70
N GLY A 103 -5.67 13.33 7.62
CA GLY A 103 -5.42 11.92 7.35
C GLY A 103 -5.76 11.02 8.53
N GLY A 104 -5.84 9.73 8.27
CA GLY A 104 -6.13 8.74 9.30
C GLY A 104 -6.76 7.46 8.77
N THR A 105 -7.46 6.73 9.66
CA THR A 105 -8.09 5.47 9.32
C THR A 105 -9.53 5.37 9.81
N ALA A 106 -10.34 4.61 9.08
CA ALA A 106 -11.65 4.15 9.49
C ALA A 106 -11.64 2.63 9.69
N THR A 107 -12.15 2.15 10.82
CA THR A 107 -12.43 0.73 11.06
C THR A 107 -13.86 0.44 10.63
N LEU A 108 -14.03 -0.53 9.72
CA LEU A 108 -15.29 -0.86 9.05
C LEU A 108 -15.68 -2.30 9.36
N ARG A 109 -16.97 -2.58 9.48
CA ARG A 109 -17.49 -3.94 9.67
C ARG A 109 -18.43 -4.32 8.53
N PHE A 110 -18.23 -5.49 7.97
CA PHE A 110 -19.02 -6.00 6.85
C PHE A 110 -19.43 -7.45 7.08
N ASP A 111 -20.71 -7.74 6.90
CA ASP A 111 -21.26 -9.10 6.91
C ASP A 111 -21.15 -9.67 5.49
N THR A 112 -20.20 -10.58 5.30
CA THR A 112 -19.89 -11.19 3.98
C THR A 112 -21.01 -12.09 3.48
N ARG A 113 -21.75 -12.74 4.38
CA ARG A 113 -22.87 -13.61 4.02
C ARG A 113 -24.12 -12.82 3.61
N ALA A 114 -24.42 -11.76 4.37
CA ALA A 114 -25.54 -10.89 4.05
C ALA A 114 -25.21 -9.86 2.94
N GLY A 115 -23.92 -9.71 2.57
CA GLY A 115 -23.47 -8.68 1.65
C GLY A 115 -23.76 -7.27 2.16
N ARG A 116 -23.58 -7.02 3.48
CA ARG A 116 -24.08 -5.80 4.11
C ARG A 116 -23.03 -5.11 4.98
N PHE A 117 -22.85 -3.82 4.74
CA PHE A 117 -22.11 -2.93 5.64
C PHE A 117 -22.84 -2.76 6.97
N LEU A 118 -22.11 -2.93 8.08
CA LEU A 118 -22.64 -2.86 9.45
C LEU A 118 -22.29 -1.54 10.15
N GLY A 119 -21.57 -0.64 9.49
CA GLY A 119 -21.07 0.62 10.05
C GLY A 119 -19.59 0.58 10.35
N GLY A 120 -19.07 1.67 10.88
CA GLY A 120 -17.66 1.83 11.21
C GLY A 120 -17.45 2.94 12.24
N HIS A 121 -16.19 3.25 12.49
CA HIS A 121 -15.78 4.38 13.32
C HIS A 121 -14.41 4.89 12.89
N ALA A 122 -14.12 6.16 13.20
CA ALA A 122 -12.78 6.72 13.03
C ALA A 122 -11.83 6.11 14.06
N SER A 123 -10.78 5.42 13.61
CA SER A 123 -9.88 4.65 14.47
C SER A 123 -8.50 5.28 14.66
N LEU A 124 -8.07 6.15 13.76
CA LEU A 124 -6.89 7.02 13.84
C LEU A 124 -7.20 8.31 13.11
N GLY A 125 -6.66 9.43 13.55
CA GLY A 125 -6.73 10.69 12.82
C GLY A 125 -5.56 11.59 13.13
N GLY A 126 -5.51 12.73 12.44
CA GLY A 126 -4.45 13.69 12.65
C GLY A 126 -3.11 13.25 12.08
N THR A 127 -3.11 12.37 11.12
CA THR A 127 -1.97 11.98 10.28
C THR A 127 -2.06 12.70 8.92
N VAL A 128 -1.08 12.51 8.07
CA VAL A 128 -1.01 13.15 6.74
C VAL A 128 -0.78 12.11 5.68
N GLN A 129 -1.59 12.12 4.61
CA GLN A 129 -1.43 11.25 3.45
C GLN A 129 -1.21 9.79 3.86
N ASN A 130 -2.20 9.20 4.55
CA ASN A 130 -2.14 7.77 4.87
C ASN A 130 -2.45 6.98 3.61
N CYS A 131 -1.39 6.54 2.94
CA CYS A 131 -1.46 5.80 1.70
C CYS A 131 -1.77 4.31 1.98
N ALA A 132 -0.83 3.42 1.90
CA ALA A 132 -1.08 2.01 2.20
C ALA A 132 -0.66 1.62 3.63
N GLY A 133 -0.29 0.37 3.81
CA GLY A 133 0.07 -0.18 5.11
C GLY A 133 0.15 -1.69 5.10
N GLY A 134 -0.19 -2.33 6.23
CA GLY A 134 -0.19 -3.79 6.30
C GLY A 134 -0.84 -4.38 7.54
N VAL A 135 -1.42 -5.57 7.37
CA VAL A 135 -1.97 -6.35 8.48
C VAL A 135 -0.86 -7.06 9.23
N THR A 136 -0.89 -6.99 10.56
CA THR A 136 0.04 -7.70 11.41
C THR A 136 -0.44 -9.12 11.72
N PRO A 137 0.47 -10.05 12.04
CA PRO A 137 0.10 -11.39 12.48
C PRO A 137 -0.72 -11.45 13.78
N TRP A 138 -0.78 -10.36 14.53
CA TRP A 138 -1.57 -10.24 15.78
C TRP A 138 -2.87 -9.44 15.61
N GLY A 139 -3.31 -9.21 14.36
CA GLY A 139 -4.63 -8.66 14.05
C GLY A 139 -4.75 -7.15 14.25
N THR A 140 -3.70 -6.39 13.94
CA THR A 140 -3.74 -4.93 13.85
C THR A 140 -3.41 -4.48 12.43
N TRP A 141 -3.73 -3.23 12.10
CA TRP A 141 -3.32 -2.55 10.88
C TRP A 141 -2.17 -1.60 11.19
N LEU A 142 -1.18 -1.56 10.32
CA LEU A 142 -0.12 -0.56 10.31
C LEU A 142 -0.42 0.44 9.21
N SER A 143 -0.72 1.67 9.58
CA SER A 143 -1.03 2.76 8.65
C SER A 143 0.20 3.60 8.40
N CYS A 144 0.53 3.86 7.15
CA CYS A 144 1.73 4.54 6.68
C CYS A 144 1.44 5.98 6.27
N GLU A 145 2.26 6.94 6.71
CA GLU A 145 2.26 8.30 6.18
C GLU A 145 3.22 8.42 5.00
N GLU A 146 2.73 8.75 3.83
CA GLU A 146 3.53 9.02 2.63
C GLU A 146 4.00 10.46 2.54
N PHE A 147 4.09 11.14 3.65
CA PHE A 147 4.49 12.52 3.77
C PHE A 147 5.54 12.69 4.86
N VAL A 148 6.58 13.48 4.60
CA VAL A 148 7.66 13.75 5.58
C VAL A 148 7.81 15.24 5.80
N SER A 149 7.72 15.66 7.05
CA SER A 149 8.04 17.04 7.46
C SER A 149 8.35 17.11 8.94
N ALA A 150 9.20 18.06 9.32
CA ALA A 150 9.27 18.51 10.71
C ALA A 150 8.04 19.37 11.08
N ALA A 151 7.75 19.47 12.37
CA ALA A 151 6.78 20.42 12.89
C ALA A 151 7.08 21.86 12.44
N GLY A 152 6.06 22.59 12.04
CA GLY A 152 6.24 23.97 11.56
C GLY A 152 5.43 24.28 10.31
N PRO A 153 5.74 25.40 9.65
CA PRO A 153 5.09 25.79 8.39
C PRO A 153 5.40 24.81 7.26
N VAL A 154 4.39 24.48 6.48
CA VAL A 154 4.47 23.61 5.30
C VAL A 154 3.45 24.04 4.26
N THR A 155 3.78 23.90 2.98
CA THR A 155 2.83 24.12 1.89
C THR A 155 2.39 22.76 1.34
N LEU A 156 1.09 22.46 1.43
CA LEU A 156 0.48 21.24 0.93
C LEU A 156 -0.72 21.59 0.04
N SER A 157 -0.85 20.93 -1.10
CA SER A 157 -1.94 21.18 -2.06
C SER A 157 -2.13 22.69 -2.38
N ASN A 158 -1.01 23.41 -2.55
CA ASN A 158 -0.95 24.85 -2.81
C ASN A 158 -1.56 25.75 -1.70
N ALA A 159 -1.62 25.26 -0.46
CA ALA A 159 -2.04 26.03 0.70
C ALA A 159 -1.00 25.95 1.83
N ASP A 160 -0.86 27.04 2.57
CA ASP A 160 0.05 27.10 3.71
C ASP A 160 -0.63 26.51 4.95
N HIS A 161 0.06 25.58 5.61
CA HIS A 161 -0.35 24.90 6.82
C HIS A 161 0.71 25.03 7.91
N VAL A 162 0.38 24.67 9.13
CA VAL A 162 1.33 24.60 10.24
C VAL A 162 1.11 23.27 10.96
N LEU A 163 2.07 22.37 10.86
CA LEU A 163 2.09 21.11 11.58
C LEU A 163 2.47 21.34 13.05
N ALA A 164 1.79 20.66 13.97
CA ALA A 164 2.12 20.71 15.39
C ALA A 164 3.16 19.65 15.78
N ARG A 165 3.36 18.65 14.95
CA ARG A 165 4.28 17.52 15.17
C ARG A 165 5.04 17.19 13.89
N ASP A 166 6.12 16.41 14.05
CA ASP A 166 6.83 15.81 12.92
C ASP A 166 5.97 14.69 12.30
N HIS A 167 6.02 14.53 11.00
CA HIS A 167 5.31 13.51 10.23
C HIS A 167 6.25 12.64 9.39
N GLY A 168 5.75 11.54 8.85
CA GLY A 168 6.50 10.55 8.07
C GLY A 168 6.70 9.24 8.84
N PHE A 169 5.64 8.79 9.53
CA PHE A 169 5.70 7.64 10.42
C PHE A 169 4.62 6.60 10.11
N VAL A 170 4.81 5.42 10.71
CA VAL A 170 3.83 4.34 10.73
C VAL A 170 3.10 4.34 12.08
N PHE A 171 1.79 4.08 12.05
CA PHE A 171 0.93 4.02 13.23
C PHE A 171 0.21 2.68 13.32
N GLU A 172 0.12 2.11 14.52
CA GLU A 172 -0.60 0.87 14.75
C GLU A 172 -2.07 1.14 15.13
N VAL A 173 -2.99 0.46 14.45
CA VAL A 173 -4.44 0.56 14.65
C VAL A 173 -4.99 -0.81 15.05
N PRO A 174 -5.57 -0.98 16.24
CA PRO A 174 -6.14 -2.24 16.68
C PRO A 174 -7.44 -2.57 15.93
N ALA A 175 -7.79 -3.86 15.87
CA ALA A 175 -9.08 -4.30 15.31
C ALA A 175 -10.27 -3.79 16.17
N ASP A 176 -10.06 -3.67 17.48
CA ASP A 176 -11.04 -3.16 18.44
C ASP A 176 -10.65 -1.78 18.97
N GLY A 177 -11.58 -0.84 18.92
CA GLY A 177 -11.40 0.50 19.49
C GLY A 177 -10.60 1.43 18.59
N VAL A 178 -9.69 2.21 19.17
CA VAL A 178 -8.95 3.25 18.46
C VAL A 178 -7.45 3.15 18.68
N SER A 179 -6.67 3.69 17.75
CA SER A 179 -5.22 3.81 17.87
C SER A 179 -4.83 4.69 19.06
N ARG A 180 -3.65 4.45 19.61
CA ARG A 180 -3.03 5.35 20.59
C ARG A 180 -2.45 6.60 19.96
N ALA A 181 -2.44 6.68 18.63
CA ALA A 181 -1.81 7.76 17.85
C ALA A 181 -0.33 7.98 18.26
N GLU A 182 0.38 6.88 18.54
CA GLU A 182 1.82 6.87 18.86
C GLU A 182 2.61 6.42 17.63
N PRO A 183 3.54 7.23 17.11
CA PRO A 183 4.34 6.85 15.95
C PRO A 183 5.34 5.73 16.29
N LEU A 184 5.52 4.79 15.37
CA LEU A 184 6.48 3.68 15.50
C LEU A 184 7.88 4.13 15.05
N LEU A 185 8.53 4.96 15.85
CA LEU A 185 9.77 5.68 15.53
C LEU A 185 10.91 4.80 14.99
N ALA A 186 10.98 3.53 15.40
CA ALA A 186 12.03 2.62 14.94
C ALA A 186 11.85 2.16 13.49
N MET A 187 10.69 2.42 12.88
CA MET A 187 10.45 2.17 11.47
C MET A 187 11.03 3.26 10.56
N GLY A 188 11.48 4.39 11.16
CA GLY A 188 12.07 5.51 10.46
C GLY A 188 11.09 6.62 10.17
N GLN A 189 11.64 7.76 9.75
CA GLN A 189 10.91 8.93 9.26
C GLN A 189 11.21 9.09 7.77
N PHE A 190 10.35 8.59 6.91
CA PHE A 190 10.44 8.70 5.45
C PHE A 190 9.04 8.60 4.83
N LYS A 191 8.90 8.78 3.54
CA LYS A 191 7.63 8.58 2.85
C LYS A 191 7.27 7.11 2.84
N HIS A 192 6.55 6.69 3.89
CA HIS A 192 6.10 5.32 4.04
C HIS A 192 4.93 5.05 3.11
N GLU A 193 5.12 4.10 2.20
CA GLU A 193 4.05 3.62 1.36
C GLU A 193 3.34 2.43 2.03
N ALA A 194 4.00 1.30 2.14
CA ALA A 194 3.42 0.11 2.73
C ALA A 194 4.37 -0.58 3.71
N VAL A 195 3.81 -1.47 4.52
CA VAL A 195 4.56 -2.29 5.46
C VAL A 195 3.98 -3.70 5.55
N SER A 196 4.82 -4.72 5.58
CA SER A 196 4.38 -6.10 5.80
C SER A 196 5.27 -6.79 6.84
N VAL A 197 4.65 -7.65 7.65
CA VAL A 197 5.34 -8.35 8.75
C VAL A 197 5.53 -9.81 8.40
N ASP A 198 6.77 -10.29 8.49
CA ASP A 198 7.03 -11.72 8.39
C ASP A 198 6.57 -12.43 9.67
N PRO A 199 5.53 -13.28 9.61
CA PRO A 199 5.01 -13.94 10.80
C PRO A 199 6.00 -14.95 11.43
N ALA A 200 7.00 -15.41 10.67
CA ALA A 200 7.99 -16.37 11.16
C ALA A 200 9.10 -15.70 11.97
N THR A 201 9.48 -14.46 11.62
CA THR A 201 10.62 -13.75 12.23
C THR A 201 10.21 -12.51 13.01
N GLY A 202 9.01 -11.97 12.75
CA GLY A 202 8.54 -10.69 13.28
C GLY A 202 9.24 -9.47 12.65
N ILE A 203 10.02 -9.66 11.58
CA ILE A 203 10.68 -8.58 10.86
C ILE A 203 9.64 -7.83 10.02
N PHE A 204 9.72 -6.50 10.03
CA PHE A 204 8.91 -5.61 9.22
C PHE A 204 9.67 -5.25 7.95
N TYR A 205 9.00 -5.31 6.81
CA TYR A 205 9.52 -4.86 5.52
C TYR A 205 8.72 -3.65 5.07
N LEU A 206 9.42 -2.60 4.63
CA LEU A 206 8.83 -1.29 4.36
C LEU A 206 9.28 -0.79 2.99
N THR A 207 8.37 -0.13 2.30
CA THR A 207 8.60 0.55 1.04
C THR A 207 8.60 2.06 1.23
N GLU A 208 9.36 2.76 0.38
CA GLU A 208 9.45 4.22 0.34
C GLU A 208 9.04 4.70 -1.05
N ASP A 209 8.00 5.53 -1.16
CA ASP A 209 7.64 6.14 -2.43
C ASP A 209 8.35 7.47 -2.63
N THR A 210 9.43 7.42 -3.38
CA THR A 210 10.18 8.60 -3.82
C THR A 210 10.71 8.42 -5.24
N ASP A 211 10.67 9.50 -6.01
CA ASP A 211 11.18 9.58 -7.37
C ASP A 211 12.35 10.59 -7.43
N PRO A 212 13.44 10.31 -8.13
CA PRO A 212 13.76 9.12 -8.94
C PRO A 212 14.48 8.01 -8.15
N GLU A 213 14.62 8.11 -6.85
CA GLU A 213 15.35 7.17 -5.99
C GLU A 213 14.51 6.80 -4.77
N ALA A 214 14.39 5.52 -4.49
CA ALA A 214 13.65 4.95 -3.37
C ALA A 214 14.43 3.84 -2.67
N GLY A 215 14.12 3.60 -1.39
CA GLY A 215 14.71 2.56 -0.57
C GLY A 215 13.74 1.43 -0.23
N PHE A 216 14.24 0.20 -0.19
CA PHE A 216 13.54 -0.92 0.42
C PHE A 216 14.16 -1.24 1.78
N TYR A 217 13.34 -1.23 2.83
CA TYR A 217 13.84 -1.32 4.20
C TYR A 217 13.34 -2.56 4.93
N ARG A 218 14.06 -2.93 6.00
CA ARG A 218 13.53 -3.80 7.04
C ARG A 218 13.77 -3.20 8.43
N MET A 219 12.82 -3.38 9.32
CA MET A 219 12.97 -3.08 10.74
C MET A 219 12.98 -4.38 11.53
N ILE A 220 14.07 -4.65 12.24
CA ILE A 220 14.22 -5.79 13.14
C ILE A 220 13.79 -5.33 14.53
N PRO A 221 12.64 -5.79 15.07
CA PRO A 221 12.15 -5.32 16.35
C PRO A 221 13.01 -5.85 17.50
N LYS A 222 13.19 -5.04 18.56
CA LYS A 222 13.81 -5.50 19.81
C LYS A 222 13.01 -6.62 20.48
N VAL A 223 11.69 -6.57 20.34
CA VAL A 223 10.76 -7.56 20.88
C VAL A 223 9.76 -7.90 19.77
N PRO A 224 9.73 -9.14 19.25
CA PRO A 224 8.77 -9.56 18.26
C PRO A 224 7.32 -9.26 18.67
N GLY A 225 6.50 -8.76 17.75
CA GLY A 225 5.12 -8.37 18.02
C GLY A 225 4.93 -7.09 18.85
N GLN A 226 6.01 -6.37 19.19
CA GLN A 226 5.95 -5.13 19.97
C GLN A 226 6.79 -4.02 19.31
N PRO A 227 6.39 -3.50 18.13
CA PRO A 227 7.19 -2.52 17.38
C PRO A 227 7.43 -1.22 18.15
N VAL A 228 6.51 -0.82 19.03
CA VAL A 228 6.67 0.35 19.92
C VAL A 228 7.88 0.25 20.85
N ARG A 229 8.39 -0.96 21.11
CA ARG A 229 9.60 -1.18 21.93
C ARG A 229 10.91 -0.84 21.20
N GLY A 230 10.79 -0.41 19.95
CA GLY A 230 11.91 -0.04 19.10
C GLY A 230 12.52 -1.23 18.35
N GLY A 231 13.48 -0.92 17.52
CA GLY A 231 14.14 -1.88 16.64
C GLY A 231 15.37 -1.30 15.97
N ARG A 232 15.86 -1.99 14.94
CA ARG A 232 16.97 -1.56 14.09
C ARG A 232 16.49 -1.49 12.65
N LEU A 233 16.57 -0.31 12.04
CA LEU A 233 16.23 -0.07 10.65
C LEU A 233 17.44 -0.33 9.76
N GLN A 234 17.22 -1.02 8.64
CA GLN A 234 18.23 -1.34 7.64
C GLN A 234 17.67 -1.17 6.23
N MET A 235 18.52 -0.72 5.29
CA MET A 235 18.19 -0.66 3.86
C MET A 235 18.77 -1.85 3.11
N LEU A 236 18.07 -2.34 2.09
CA LEU A 236 18.51 -3.42 1.22
C LEU A 236 19.71 -2.99 0.35
N ARG A 237 20.69 -3.90 0.24
CA ARG A 237 21.82 -3.80 -0.69
C ARG A 237 21.89 -5.06 -1.54
N ALA A 238 21.63 -4.94 -2.83
CA ALA A 238 21.89 -5.99 -3.81
C ALA A 238 23.38 -5.99 -4.17
N VAL A 239 24.08 -7.07 -3.89
CA VAL A 239 25.54 -7.15 -4.06
C VAL A 239 25.91 -7.06 -5.55
N GLY A 240 26.69 -6.06 -5.91
CA GLY A 240 27.11 -5.81 -7.31
C GLY A 240 26.06 -5.11 -8.19
N ALA A 241 24.90 -4.73 -7.59
CA ALA A 241 23.81 -4.04 -8.29
C ALA A 241 23.33 -2.82 -7.47
N PRO A 242 24.07 -1.70 -7.49
CA PRO A 242 23.72 -0.51 -6.73
C PRO A 242 22.49 0.22 -7.29
N ASP A 243 22.11 -0.04 -8.52
CA ASP A 243 20.94 0.55 -9.19
C ASP A 243 20.05 -0.56 -9.76
N LEU A 244 18.80 -0.58 -9.33
CA LEU A 244 17.80 -1.59 -9.68
C LEU A 244 16.61 -1.01 -10.45
N ARG A 245 16.65 0.28 -10.76
CA ARG A 245 15.58 1.00 -11.44
C ARG A 245 15.32 0.50 -12.85
N SER A 246 16.36 0.05 -13.56
CA SER A 246 16.27 -0.49 -14.92
C SER A 246 17.45 -1.41 -15.24
N GLY A 247 17.50 -1.96 -16.47
CA GLY A 247 18.59 -2.80 -16.93
C GLY A 247 18.65 -4.18 -16.27
N ARG A 248 17.53 -4.66 -15.71
CA ARG A 248 17.42 -5.96 -15.04
C ARG A 248 16.66 -6.97 -15.93
N ARG A 249 16.80 -8.24 -15.60
CA ARG A 249 16.11 -9.32 -16.34
C ARG A 249 15.17 -10.07 -15.43
N VAL A 250 13.96 -10.32 -15.88
CA VAL A 250 13.01 -11.18 -15.17
C VAL A 250 13.65 -12.55 -14.89
N GLY A 251 13.55 -12.98 -13.63
CA GLY A 251 14.21 -14.16 -13.10
C GLY A 251 15.68 -13.97 -12.69
N GLU A 252 16.25 -12.76 -12.85
CA GLU A 252 17.56 -12.44 -12.30
C GLU A 252 17.54 -12.54 -10.78
N ARG A 253 18.59 -13.16 -10.20
CA ARG A 253 18.71 -13.38 -8.76
C ARG A 253 19.97 -12.72 -8.23
N LEU A 254 19.80 -11.82 -7.29
CA LEU A 254 20.86 -11.01 -6.70
C LEU A 254 21.02 -11.38 -5.21
N ARG A 255 22.25 -11.56 -4.75
CA ARG A 255 22.51 -11.75 -3.33
C ARG A 255 22.27 -10.44 -2.58
N VAL A 256 21.57 -10.51 -1.45
CA VAL A 256 21.23 -9.37 -0.60
C VAL A 256 22.16 -9.30 0.61
N GLN A 257 22.47 -8.10 1.00
CA GLN A 257 22.97 -7.68 2.29
C GLN A 257 22.10 -6.52 2.80
N TRP A 258 22.24 -6.18 4.06
CA TRP A 258 21.49 -5.07 4.65
C TRP A 258 22.47 -4.09 5.28
N VAL A 259 22.26 -2.79 5.04
CA VAL A 259 23.05 -1.71 5.62
C VAL A 259 22.25 -0.99 6.69
N ASP A 260 22.90 -0.68 7.82
CA ASP A 260 22.24 -0.01 8.93
C ASP A 260 21.90 1.45 8.60
N ILE A 261 20.77 1.92 9.11
CA ILE A 261 20.40 3.33 9.14
C ILE A 261 20.73 3.85 10.55
N PRO A 262 21.77 4.67 10.69
CA PRO A 262 22.25 5.13 12.01
C PRO A 262 21.25 6.04 12.74
N ASP A 263 20.59 6.92 11.99
CA ASP A 263 19.59 7.86 12.51
C ASP A 263 18.28 7.73 11.75
N PRO A 264 17.37 6.84 12.19
CA PRO A 264 16.11 6.64 11.51
C PRO A 264 15.15 7.84 11.61
N LEU A 265 15.42 8.81 12.49
CA LEU A 265 14.56 9.98 12.67
C LEU A 265 15.03 11.23 11.90
N ALA A 266 16.12 11.14 11.17
CA ALA A 266 16.63 12.22 10.34
C ALA A 266 15.99 12.23 8.93
N GLY A 267 14.70 11.92 8.80
CA GLY A 267 13.97 11.97 7.53
C GLY A 267 13.77 13.39 7.02
N ALA A 268 13.18 14.25 7.85
CA ALA A 268 13.02 15.67 7.56
C ALA A 268 14.39 16.37 7.56
N ASP A 269 15.03 16.36 6.42
CA ASP A 269 16.37 16.91 6.24
C ASP A 269 16.38 18.43 6.05
N ALA A 270 17.60 19.02 6.09
CA ALA A 270 17.80 20.47 5.95
C ALA A 270 17.37 21.02 4.57
N PHE A 271 17.09 20.16 3.61
CA PHE A 271 16.65 20.54 2.25
C PHE A 271 15.13 20.48 2.09
N GLY A 272 14.41 19.93 3.10
CA GLY A 272 12.95 19.81 3.08
C GLY A 272 12.42 18.76 2.09
N GLU A 273 13.28 17.85 1.60
CA GLU A 273 12.90 16.83 0.61
C GLU A 273 12.43 15.52 1.25
N GLY A 274 12.62 15.36 2.58
CA GLY A 274 12.23 14.15 3.29
C GLY A 274 13.11 12.93 3.02
N LEU A 275 14.29 13.10 2.43
CA LEU A 275 15.17 12.03 1.93
C LEU A 275 16.32 11.68 2.89
N GLY A 276 16.30 12.14 4.13
CA GLY A 276 17.42 11.97 5.05
C GLY A 276 17.73 10.50 5.37
N VAL A 277 16.72 9.65 5.50
CA VAL A 277 16.88 8.20 5.71
C VAL A 277 17.44 7.52 4.46
N LEU A 278 16.88 7.81 3.29
CA LEU A 278 17.36 7.30 2.00
C LEU A 278 18.85 7.62 1.77
N ARG A 279 19.23 8.88 1.99
CA ARG A 279 20.63 9.32 1.82
C ARG A 279 21.61 8.57 2.72
N GLN A 280 21.23 8.26 3.95
CA GLN A 280 22.06 7.44 4.86
C GLN A 280 22.25 6.03 4.30
N GLY A 281 21.16 5.40 3.85
CA GLY A 281 21.18 4.07 3.26
C GLY A 281 22.04 3.99 2.00
N LEU A 282 21.88 4.95 1.09
CA LEU A 282 22.68 5.05 -0.15
C LEU A 282 24.17 5.29 0.17
N ALA A 283 24.49 6.15 1.13
CA ALA A 283 25.87 6.40 1.57
C ALA A 283 26.53 5.16 2.18
N ALA A 284 25.73 4.27 2.83
CA ALA A 284 26.18 2.98 3.33
C ALA A 284 26.24 1.88 2.25
N GLY A 285 25.89 2.19 1.01
CA GLY A 285 25.93 1.29 -0.14
C GLY A 285 24.63 0.49 -0.37
N GLY A 286 23.51 0.96 0.14
CA GLY A 286 22.17 0.48 -0.22
C GLY A 286 21.88 0.61 -1.71
N SER A 287 20.98 -0.22 -2.23
CA SER A 287 20.61 -0.21 -3.65
C SER A 287 19.43 0.71 -3.91
N ARG A 288 19.44 1.38 -5.05
CA ARG A 288 18.38 2.28 -5.51
C ARG A 288 17.30 1.52 -6.21
N PHE A 289 16.08 1.80 -5.84
CA PHE A 289 14.86 1.56 -6.60
C PHE A 289 14.25 2.92 -7.02
N THR A 290 13.03 2.92 -7.48
CA THR A 290 12.21 4.10 -7.73
C THR A 290 10.77 3.80 -7.40
N ARG A 291 10.06 4.75 -6.77
CA ARG A 291 8.65 4.65 -6.39
C ARG A 291 8.28 3.24 -5.92
N LEU A 292 8.72 2.86 -4.71
CA LEU A 292 8.35 1.58 -4.12
C LEU A 292 7.02 1.72 -3.39
N GLU A 293 6.04 0.96 -3.83
CA GLU A 293 4.66 1.02 -3.37
C GLU A 293 4.30 -0.20 -2.51
N GLY A 294 3.36 -1.03 -2.94
CA GLY A 294 2.87 -2.14 -2.15
C GLY A 294 3.93 -3.15 -1.73
N VAL A 295 3.78 -3.73 -0.54
CA VAL A 295 4.61 -4.84 -0.06
C VAL A 295 3.76 -5.90 0.66
N ILE A 296 3.99 -7.18 0.36
CA ILE A 296 3.30 -8.30 1.01
C ILE A 296 4.24 -9.46 1.31
N VAL A 297 4.17 -9.99 2.53
CA VAL A 297 4.86 -11.23 2.93
C VAL A 297 3.92 -12.42 2.74
N GLY A 298 4.39 -13.43 2.04
CA GLY A 298 3.68 -14.68 1.89
C GLY A 298 4.48 -15.73 1.11
N ASP A 299 4.11 -17.00 1.25
CA ASP A 299 4.81 -18.13 0.61
C ASP A 299 6.34 -18.16 0.87
N GLY A 300 6.79 -17.62 2.04
CA GLY A 300 8.20 -17.53 2.41
C GLY A 300 8.99 -16.46 1.65
N ARG A 301 8.31 -15.48 1.09
CA ARG A 301 8.87 -14.36 0.31
C ARG A 301 8.26 -13.03 0.72
N VAL A 302 8.92 -11.98 0.32
CA VAL A 302 8.43 -10.60 0.39
C VAL A 302 8.33 -10.08 -1.04
N TYR A 303 7.11 -9.82 -1.48
CA TYR A 303 6.86 -9.22 -2.79
C TYR A 303 6.65 -7.72 -2.61
N PHE A 304 7.17 -6.92 -3.53
CA PHE A 304 6.94 -5.48 -3.57
C PHE A 304 7.00 -4.95 -4.99
N THR A 305 6.35 -3.83 -5.21
CA THR A 305 6.25 -3.15 -6.49
C THR A 305 7.22 -1.97 -6.57
N ALA A 306 7.66 -1.64 -7.78
CA ALA A 306 8.36 -0.41 -8.12
C ALA A 306 7.62 0.19 -9.31
N THR A 307 6.81 1.20 -9.05
CA THR A 307 5.75 1.69 -9.94
C THR A 307 6.26 2.16 -11.28
N ASN A 308 7.28 2.99 -11.32
CA ASN A 308 7.88 3.45 -12.57
C ASN A 308 9.26 2.82 -12.85
N GLY A 309 9.54 1.65 -12.26
CA GLY A 309 10.74 0.88 -12.53
C GLY A 309 10.67 0.13 -13.87
N GLY A 310 11.82 -0.43 -14.28
CA GLY A 310 11.96 -1.20 -15.51
C GLY A 310 12.45 -0.39 -16.72
N ASP A 311 12.82 -1.10 -17.78
CA ASP A 311 13.36 -0.50 -19.00
C ASP A 311 12.31 0.35 -19.75
N ALA A 312 11.03 0.00 -19.61
CA ALA A 312 9.90 0.76 -20.16
C ALA A 312 9.34 1.81 -19.18
N ALA A 313 9.85 1.89 -17.95
CA ALA A 313 9.34 2.72 -16.87
C ALA A 313 7.83 2.48 -16.56
N CYS A 314 7.34 1.27 -16.77
CA CYS A 314 5.94 0.87 -16.56
C CYS A 314 5.74 -0.05 -15.35
N GLY A 315 6.83 -0.34 -14.63
CA GLY A 315 6.77 -1.03 -13.36
C GLY A 315 7.42 -2.40 -13.29
N GLN A 316 7.81 -2.74 -12.06
CA GLN A 316 8.44 -3.99 -11.71
C GLN A 316 7.76 -4.61 -10.49
N VAL A 317 7.78 -5.96 -10.43
CA VAL A 317 7.45 -6.72 -9.21
C VAL A 317 8.69 -7.49 -8.78
N TRP A 318 9.13 -7.22 -7.57
CA TRP A 318 10.28 -7.86 -6.95
C TRP A 318 9.87 -8.90 -5.92
N ALA A 319 10.68 -9.94 -5.75
CA ALA A 319 10.52 -10.97 -4.73
C ALA A 319 11.81 -11.13 -3.93
N TYR A 320 11.80 -10.74 -2.68
CA TYR A 320 12.89 -11.01 -1.74
C TYR A 320 12.65 -12.34 -1.03
N HIS A 321 13.70 -13.17 -0.90
CA HIS A 321 13.69 -14.48 -0.26
C HIS A 321 14.49 -14.41 1.05
N PRO A 322 13.86 -14.16 2.22
CA PRO A 322 14.58 -13.94 3.47
C PRO A 322 15.49 -15.11 3.88
N GLY A 323 15.03 -16.34 3.72
CA GLY A 323 15.81 -17.52 4.09
C GLY A 323 17.05 -17.79 3.22
N ALA A 324 17.14 -17.16 2.05
CA ALA A 324 18.26 -17.31 1.12
C ALA A 324 19.07 -16.01 0.97
N GLU A 325 18.61 -14.89 1.52
CA GLU A 325 19.14 -13.54 1.30
C GLU A 325 19.33 -13.25 -0.20
N VAL A 326 18.25 -13.45 -0.97
CA VAL A 326 18.24 -13.28 -2.44
C VAL A 326 17.06 -12.42 -2.85
N LEU A 327 17.31 -11.43 -3.71
CA LEU A 327 16.31 -10.64 -4.41
C LEU A 327 16.15 -11.17 -5.83
N GLU A 328 14.93 -11.32 -6.31
CA GLU A 328 14.59 -11.80 -7.65
C GLU A 328 13.66 -10.79 -8.33
N LEU A 329 13.95 -10.39 -9.57
CA LEU A 329 12.98 -9.67 -10.39
C LEU A 329 11.92 -10.67 -10.88
N ALA A 330 10.72 -10.60 -10.30
CA ALA A 330 9.65 -11.55 -10.57
C ALA A 330 8.88 -11.21 -11.86
N TYR A 331 8.67 -9.92 -12.10
CA TYR A 331 7.99 -9.40 -13.29
C TYR A 331 8.51 -7.99 -13.61
N GLU A 332 8.55 -7.64 -14.89
CA GLU A 332 8.78 -6.28 -15.38
C GLU A 332 7.82 -6.02 -16.53
N SER A 333 7.11 -4.90 -16.49
CA SER A 333 6.19 -4.53 -17.54
C SER A 333 6.94 -4.03 -18.77
N PRO A 334 6.67 -4.61 -19.95
CA PRO A 334 7.30 -4.16 -21.19
C PRO A 334 6.55 -3.00 -21.86
N ASP A 335 5.30 -2.75 -21.48
CA ASP A 335 4.38 -1.84 -22.19
C ASP A 335 3.26 -1.35 -21.23
N PRO A 336 2.90 -0.06 -21.22
CA PRO A 336 1.83 0.47 -20.39
C PRO A 336 0.44 -0.12 -20.72
N LEU A 337 0.25 -0.70 -21.89
CA LEU A 337 -1.00 -1.40 -22.22
C LEU A 337 -1.09 -2.79 -21.58
N GLU A 338 0.04 -3.38 -21.20
CA GLU A 338 0.08 -4.66 -20.48
C GLU A 338 -0.13 -4.47 -18.98
N LEU A 339 0.69 -3.66 -18.34
CA LEU A 339 0.58 -3.21 -16.95
C LEU A 339 1.28 -1.87 -16.84
N ASP A 340 0.64 -0.88 -16.28
CA ASP A 340 1.19 0.44 -16.10
C ASP A 340 1.12 0.84 -14.63
N TYR A 341 2.23 1.21 -14.06
CA TYR A 341 2.36 1.68 -12.70
C TYR A 341 1.69 0.75 -11.66
N PRO A 342 2.25 -0.48 -11.45
CA PRO A 342 1.81 -1.37 -10.37
C PRO A 342 2.02 -0.69 -9.02
N ASP A 343 0.94 -0.50 -8.31
CA ASP A 343 0.90 0.11 -7.00
C ASP A 343 0.75 -0.97 -5.91
N ASN A 344 -0.39 -1.06 -5.26
CA ASN A 344 -0.60 -2.00 -4.17
C ASN A 344 -0.63 -3.47 -4.65
N VAL A 345 -0.16 -4.38 -3.78
CA VAL A 345 -0.07 -5.80 -4.09
C VAL A 345 -0.53 -6.67 -2.94
N VAL A 346 -1.28 -7.72 -3.24
CA VAL A 346 -1.71 -8.72 -2.25
C VAL A 346 -1.51 -10.14 -2.78
N LEU A 347 -1.20 -11.07 -1.86
CA LEU A 347 -1.07 -12.48 -2.19
C LEU A 347 -2.45 -13.15 -2.23
N SER A 348 -2.81 -13.76 -3.35
CA SER A 348 -4.03 -14.55 -3.47
C SER A 348 -3.96 -15.82 -2.63
N PRO A 349 -5.01 -16.20 -1.88
CA PRO A 349 -5.08 -17.48 -1.17
C PRO A 349 -4.91 -18.71 -2.09
N ARG A 350 -5.15 -18.54 -3.38
CA ARG A 350 -4.95 -19.58 -4.40
C ARG A 350 -3.55 -19.55 -5.02
N GLY A 351 -2.72 -18.62 -4.58
CA GLY A 351 -1.37 -18.38 -5.08
C GLY A 351 -1.36 -17.40 -6.26
N GLY A 352 -0.22 -16.74 -6.46
CA GLY A 352 -0.09 -15.59 -7.34
C GLY A 352 -0.45 -14.28 -6.62
N LEU A 353 -0.30 -13.17 -7.31
CA LEU A 353 -0.54 -11.84 -6.76
C LEU A 353 -1.76 -11.20 -7.42
N VAL A 354 -2.46 -10.36 -6.69
CA VAL A 354 -3.35 -9.34 -7.24
C VAL A 354 -2.64 -8.01 -7.12
N ILE A 355 -2.61 -7.25 -8.19
CA ILE A 355 -1.89 -5.98 -8.34
C ILE A 355 -2.91 -4.90 -8.65
N CYS A 356 -2.90 -3.83 -7.88
CA CYS A 356 -3.60 -2.59 -8.16
C CYS A 356 -2.78 -1.76 -9.15
N GLU A 357 -3.43 -1.06 -10.04
CA GLU A 357 -2.80 -0.15 -10.99
C GLU A 357 -3.15 1.29 -10.62
N ASP A 358 -2.14 2.16 -10.62
CA ASP A 358 -2.27 3.62 -10.50
C ASP A 358 -1.61 4.29 -11.71
N SER A 359 -2.22 4.15 -12.86
CA SER A 359 -1.63 4.54 -14.14
C SER A 359 -2.16 5.86 -14.67
N ASP A 360 -1.42 6.46 -15.59
CA ASP A 360 -1.87 7.59 -16.42
C ASP A 360 -2.89 7.17 -17.50
N GLN A 361 -3.31 5.90 -17.51
CA GLN A 361 -4.30 5.40 -18.47
C GLN A 361 -5.73 5.85 -18.08
N PRO A 362 -6.62 6.05 -19.03
CA PRO A 362 -7.98 6.58 -18.77
C PRO A 362 -8.90 5.61 -18.02
N VAL A 363 -8.44 4.40 -17.72
CA VAL A 363 -9.20 3.38 -16.98
C VAL A 363 -8.25 2.55 -16.14
N GLN A 364 -8.39 2.60 -14.83
CA GLN A 364 -7.61 1.82 -13.89
C GLN A 364 -8.05 0.35 -13.84
N ARG A 365 -7.08 -0.55 -13.65
CA ARG A 365 -7.28 -2.00 -13.73
C ARG A 365 -6.76 -2.73 -12.50
N LEU A 366 -7.35 -3.89 -12.19
CA LEU A 366 -6.78 -4.88 -11.29
C LEU A 366 -6.24 -6.06 -12.09
N TYR A 367 -5.02 -6.46 -11.80
CA TYR A 367 -4.37 -7.57 -12.46
C TYR A 367 -4.14 -8.75 -11.54
N GLY A 368 -4.15 -9.94 -12.11
CA GLY A 368 -3.62 -11.15 -11.48
C GLY A 368 -2.28 -11.52 -12.11
N LEU A 369 -1.25 -11.72 -11.28
CA LEU A 369 0.03 -12.27 -11.70
C LEU A 369 0.14 -13.71 -11.19
N THR A 370 0.13 -14.67 -12.10
CA THR A 370 0.18 -16.09 -11.75
C THR A 370 1.56 -16.49 -11.20
N ARG A 371 1.64 -17.61 -10.48
CA ARG A 371 2.93 -18.18 -10.05
C ARG A 371 3.88 -18.51 -11.20
N GLY A 372 3.38 -18.66 -12.41
CA GLY A 372 4.17 -18.90 -13.63
C GLY A 372 4.65 -17.64 -14.33
N GLY A 373 4.36 -16.45 -13.80
CA GLY A 373 4.73 -15.16 -14.39
C GLY A 373 3.75 -14.66 -15.47
N GLY A 374 2.62 -15.36 -15.69
CA GLY A 374 1.58 -14.88 -16.61
C GLY A 374 0.72 -13.80 -15.95
N LEU A 375 0.54 -12.67 -16.62
CA LEU A 375 -0.31 -11.57 -16.21
C LEU A 375 -1.68 -11.66 -16.87
N PHE A 376 -2.75 -11.29 -16.17
CA PHE A 376 -4.10 -11.20 -16.74
C PHE A 376 -4.89 -10.10 -16.05
N GLU A 377 -5.72 -9.44 -16.80
CA GLU A 377 -6.64 -8.44 -16.28
C GLU A 377 -7.82 -9.12 -15.60
N PHE A 378 -8.17 -8.67 -14.39
CA PHE A 378 -9.23 -9.24 -13.57
C PHE A 378 -10.42 -8.29 -13.41
N CYS A 379 -10.19 -6.98 -13.34
CA CYS A 379 -11.21 -5.97 -13.12
C CYS A 379 -10.84 -4.66 -13.80
N ARG A 380 -11.84 -3.89 -14.22
CA ARG A 380 -11.73 -2.48 -14.65
C ARG A 380 -12.60 -1.59 -13.80
N ASN A 381 -12.09 -0.42 -13.48
CA ASN A 381 -12.89 0.67 -12.96
C ASN A 381 -13.89 1.13 -14.06
N HIS A 382 -15.17 1.24 -13.70
CA HIS A 382 -16.24 1.68 -14.61
C HIS A 382 -17.12 2.76 -13.97
N VAL A 383 -16.59 3.46 -12.97
CA VAL A 383 -17.33 4.45 -12.19
C VAL A 383 -17.57 5.71 -13.01
N GLN A 384 -18.82 5.89 -13.45
CA GLN A 384 -19.33 7.09 -14.08
C GLN A 384 -20.65 7.47 -13.41
N LEU A 385 -20.74 8.66 -12.84
CA LEU A 385 -21.86 9.09 -12.02
C LEU A 385 -22.44 10.41 -12.53
N GLU A 386 -23.77 10.53 -12.46
CA GLU A 386 -24.54 11.71 -12.87
C GLU A 386 -25.33 12.31 -11.69
N GLY A 387 -24.74 12.31 -10.49
CA GLY A 387 -25.35 12.77 -9.25
C GLY A 387 -25.67 11.66 -8.25
N GLN A 388 -25.48 10.39 -8.63
CA GLN A 388 -25.69 9.27 -7.72
C GLN A 388 -24.66 9.33 -6.58
N MET A 389 -25.06 8.94 -5.36
CA MET A 389 -24.26 8.99 -4.14
C MET A 389 -23.71 10.39 -3.83
N GLY A 390 -24.24 11.45 -4.46
CA GLY A 390 -23.76 12.82 -4.31
C GLY A 390 -22.53 13.17 -5.15
N PHE A 391 -22.17 12.33 -6.14
CA PHE A 391 -21.04 12.54 -7.02
C PHE A 391 -21.49 12.61 -8.48
N ALA A 392 -20.83 13.46 -9.28
CA ALA A 392 -21.02 13.56 -10.71
C ALA A 392 -19.66 13.70 -11.39
N GLY A 393 -19.40 12.86 -12.39
CA GLY A 393 -18.14 12.85 -13.13
C GLY A 393 -17.78 11.47 -13.66
N ASP A 394 -16.67 11.44 -14.37
CA ASP A 394 -15.97 10.23 -14.78
C ASP A 394 -14.84 9.97 -13.78
N PHE A 395 -14.89 8.83 -13.11
CA PHE A 395 -13.95 8.41 -12.07
C PHE A 395 -13.21 7.13 -12.47
N ARG A 396 -13.16 6.80 -13.76
CA ARG A 396 -12.51 5.57 -14.24
C ARG A 396 -10.99 5.62 -14.14
N GLU A 397 -10.44 6.82 -14.10
CA GLU A 397 -9.01 7.09 -13.91
C GLU A 397 -8.59 7.19 -12.43
N GLU A 398 -9.55 7.08 -11.49
CA GLU A 398 -9.21 7.00 -10.06
C GLU A 398 -8.59 5.64 -9.75
N GLU A 399 -7.52 5.65 -8.98
CA GLU A 399 -6.68 4.50 -8.65
C GLU A 399 -7.40 3.37 -7.89
N TRP A 400 -6.77 2.20 -7.90
CA TRP A 400 -7.07 1.08 -7.03
C TRP A 400 -6.05 1.03 -5.89
N ALA A 401 -6.39 1.59 -4.74
CA ALA A 401 -5.45 1.81 -3.65
C ALA A 401 -5.19 0.59 -2.74
N GLY A 402 -6.06 -0.42 -2.67
CA GLY A 402 -5.81 -1.53 -1.77
C GLY A 402 -6.72 -2.74 -1.93
N ALA A 403 -6.20 -3.82 -2.49
CA ALA A 403 -6.86 -5.11 -2.52
C ALA A 403 -6.54 -5.92 -1.26
N CYS A 404 -7.50 -6.67 -0.72
CA CYS A 404 -7.30 -7.61 0.38
C CYS A 404 -8.23 -8.82 0.27
N PHE A 405 -7.90 -9.90 0.97
CA PHE A 405 -8.72 -11.13 1.06
C PHE A 405 -9.19 -11.35 2.50
N SER A 406 -10.37 -11.99 2.63
CA SER A 406 -10.95 -12.39 3.91
C SER A 406 -11.08 -13.92 4.01
#